data_1f8797f8f9d8487fbdbae58775acb262
#
_entry.id   1f8797f8f9d8487fbdbae58775acb262
#
_cell.length_a   1.000
_cell.length_b   1.000
_cell.length_c   1.000
_cell.angle_alpha   90.00
_cell.angle_beta   90.00
_cell.angle_gamma   90.00
#
_symmetry.space_group_name_H-M   'P 1'
#
loop_
_entity.id
_entity.type
_entity.pdbx_description
1 polymer ?
#
loop_
_entity_poly.entity_id
_entity_poly.type
_entity_poly.pdbx_seq_one_letter_code
_entity_poly.pdbx_strand_id
1 'polypeptide(L)'
;IGYFLIEKPKGFYPENLEQSDSNSEHNISEAQNIIQNTQSAGNFMNDLATLMAKYNMGNQKEENEVFDVKQGKLTLEQINLIFQHMPVDLSFVDENEIVKFYTDTKHRVFPRSAGVIGRDVKNCHPRESVSSVLEIIDNFRSGKQDEIDFWLEMRGKFIYIYYVAVRDENGVFKGVLEMMQDVTRIRSLTGERKLVTWESEGKQENYEENKNEFKSKYNFTGKTVIGDIVKKYPYIKEYMPLISPEYKRLLDPVQYMMMSKIATLQMIAMRGELELDYLIMMIEAKIDEEENK
;
A
#
# COMPACT_ATOMS: atom_id res chain seq x y z
N ILE A 1 23.69 20.50 7.26
CA ILE A 1 23.53 21.40 8.41
C ILE A 1 23.45 22.80 7.81
N GLY A 2 22.26 23.32 7.61
CA GLY A 2 22.01 24.67 7.14
C GLY A 2 21.18 25.41 8.17
N TYR A 3 21.77 26.41 8.80
CA TYR A 3 21.08 27.34 9.68
C TYR A 3 20.40 28.40 8.82
N PHE A 4 19.06 28.48 8.88
CA PHE A 4 18.34 29.65 8.39
C PHE A 4 18.37 30.74 9.45
N LEU A 5 19.09 31.80 9.17
CA LEU A 5 19.01 33.06 9.92
C LEU A 5 17.70 33.76 9.52
N ILE A 6 16.78 33.84 10.45
CA ILE A 6 15.60 34.69 10.31
C ILE A 6 16.03 36.10 10.72
N GLU A 7 16.10 37.01 9.76
CA GLU A 7 16.29 38.44 10.06
C GLU A 7 15.09 38.96 10.86
N LYS A 8 15.37 39.55 12.02
CA LYS A 8 14.38 40.23 12.85
C LYS A 8 13.92 41.51 12.12
N PRO A 9 12.64 41.81 12.06
CA PRO A 9 12.16 43.06 11.51
C PRO A 9 12.64 44.23 12.38
N LYS A 10 13.27 45.25 11.75
CA LYS A 10 13.62 46.51 12.38
C LYS A 10 12.35 47.23 12.82
N GLY A 11 12.21 47.54 14.09
CA GLY A 11 11.17 48.42 14.59
C GLY A 11 10.51 48.06 15.92
N PHE A 12 11.10 47.17 16.73
CA PHE A 12 10.51 46.80 18.01
C PHE A 12 11.43 47.04 19.19
N TYR A 13 11.88 48.33 19.36
CA TYR A 13 12.37 48.84 20.63
C TYR A 13 11.79 50.24 20.82
N PRO A 14 11.04 50.52 21.91
CA PRO A 14 10.73 51.88 22.30
C PRO A 14 11.99 52.51 22.90
N GLU A 15 12.53 53.51 22.21
CA GLU A 15 13.46 54.47 22.80
C GLU A 15 12.64 55.46 23.64
N ASN A 16 13.22 55.77 24.83
CA ASN A 16 12.88 56.86 25.74
C ASN A 16 11.70 56.64 26.71
N LEU A 17 12.12 56.20 27.91
CA LEU A 17 11.44 56.52 29.15
C LEU A 17 12.09 57.82 29.75
N GLU A 18 11.52 58.96 29.47
CA GLU A 18 11.64 60.18 30.34
C GLU A 18 10.24 60.65 30.67
N GLN A 19 9.96 60.59 31.95
CA GLN A 19 9.05 61.29 32.84
C GLN A 19 7.92 62.13 32.23
N SER A 20 6.67 61.79 32.54
CA SER A 20 5.69 62.71 33.09
C SER A 20 4.57 61.97 33.81
N ASP A 21 4.42 62.29 35.10
CA ASP A 21 3.28 61.96 35.93
C ASP A 21 1.96 62.41 35.33
N SER A 22 1.03 61.50 35.22
CA SER A 22 -0.43 61.62 35.28
C SER A 22 -1.08 60.61 34.34
N ASN A 23 -1.41 59.45 34.84
CA ASN A 23 -2.53 58.60 34.37
C ASN A 23 -2.50 57.22 35.03
N SER A 24 -2.80 57.21 36.33
CA SER A 24 -2.93 55.91 37.06
C SER A 24 -4.13 55.07 36.64
N GLU A 25 -5.11 55.64 35.98
CA GLU A 25 -6.31 54.92 35.52
C GLU A 25 -6.13 54.22 34.16
N HIS A 26 -5.28 54.77 33.27
CA HIS A 26 -5.03 54.16 31.94
C HIS A 26 -4.12 52.94 32.03
N ASN A 27 -3.17 52.94 32.92
CA ASN A 27 -2.24 51.81 33.14
C ASN A 27 -2.92 50.59 33.78
N ILE A 28 -4.00 50.78 34.55
CA ILE A 28 -4.76 49.67 35.15
C ILE A 28 -5.58 48.95 34.07
N SER A 29 -6.16 49.68 33.10
CA SER A 29 -6.93 49.08 32.01
C SER A 29 -6.04 48.29 31.02
N GLU A 30 -4.84 48.77 30.74
CA GLU A 30 -3.89 48.04 29.88
C GLU A 30 -3.34 46.78 30.60
N ALA A 31 -3.02 46.90 31.90
CA ALA A 31 -2.59 45.72 32.68
C ALA A 31 -3.70 44.67 32.79
N GLN A 32 -4.96 45.08 32.97
CA GLN A 32 -6.12 44.16 32.96
C GLN A 32 -6.35 43.49 31.58
N ASN A 33 -6.16 44.24 30.48
CA ASN A 33 -6.23 43.69 29.14
C ASN A 33 -5.08 42.68 28.84
N ILE A 34 -3.87 42.95 29.30
CA ILE A 34 -2.73 42.03 29.19
C ILE A 34 -3.00 40.77 30.02
N ILE A 35 -3.52 40.89 31.24
CA ILE A 35 -3.87 39.74 32.10
C ILE A 35 -4.97 38.92 31.47
N GLN A 36 -6.04 39.51 30.91
CA GLN A 36 -7.12 38.80 30.21
C GLN A 36 -6.61 38.10 28.96
N ASN A 37 -5.75 38.72 28.17
CA ASN A 37 -5.14 38.11 27.00
C ASN A 37 -4.22 36.95 27.37
N THR A 38 -3.48 37.07 28.49
CA THR A 38 -2.59 36.01 28.99
C THR A 38 -3.39 34.83 29.54
N GLN A 39 -4.52 35.08 30.23
CA GLN A 39 -5.44 34.04 30.67
C GLN A 39 -6.16 33.37 29.49
N SER A 40 -6.55 34.12 28.49
CA SER A 40 -7.15 33.58 27.27
C SER A 40 -6.19 32.70 26.49
N ALA A 41 -4.91 33.11 26.38
CA ALA A 41 -3.84 32.32 25.77
C ALA A 41 -3.55 31.04 26.58
N GLY A 42 -3.55 31.12 27.91
CA GLY A 42 -3.38 29.97 28.78
C GLY A 42 -4.53 28.96 28.65
N ASN A 43 -5.77 29.44 28.59
CA ASN A 43 -6.94 28.60 28.36
C ASN A 43 -6.89 27.93 26.97
N PHE A 44 -6.54 28.68 25.92
CA PHE A 44 -6.36 28.11 24.58
C PHE A 44 -5.30 27.01 24.54
N MET A 45 -4.16 27.20 25.21
CA MET A 45 -3.11 26.18 25.27
C MET A 45 -3.55 24.95 26.05
N ASN A 46 -4.32 25.10 27.13
CA ASN A 46 -4.90 23.99 27.86
C ASN A 46 -5.96 23.24 27.04
N ASP A 47 -6.82 23.97 26.34
CA ASP A 47 -7.84 23.39 25.46
C ASP A 47 -7.17 22.66 24.30
N LEU A 48 -6.12 23.22 23.70
CA LEU A 48 -5.32 22.58 22.66
C LEU A 48 -4.64 21.32 23.19
N ALA A 49 -4.02 21.38 24.37
CA ALA A 49 -3.40 20.20 24.98
C ALA A 49 -4.43 19.08 25.26
N THR A 50 -5.62 19.46 25.73
CA THR A 50 -6.74 18.53 25.97
C THR A 50 -7.25 17.93 24.67
N LEU A 51 -7.33 18.74 23.60
CA LEU A 51 -7.72 18.28 22.29
C LEU A 51 -6.66 17.34 21.68
N MET A 52 -5.38 17.71 21.80
CA MET A 52 -4.26 16.88 21.36
C MET A 52 -4.22 15.54 22.11
N ALA A 53 -4.48 15.55 23.44
CA ALA A 53 -4.57 14.33 24.22
C ALA A 53 -5.78 13.47 23.81
N LYS A 54 -6.95 14.11 23.59
CA LYS A 54 -8.19 13.41 23.19
C LYS A 54 -8.07 12.76 21.81
N TYR A 55 -7.34 13.38 20.88
CA TYR A 55 -7.13 12.88 19.53
C TYR A 55 -5.76 12.22 19.30
N ASN A 56 -5.01 12.04 20.37
CA ASN A 56 -3.66 11.44 20.33
C ASN A 56 -2.69 12.13 19.34
N MET A 57 -2.89 13.43 19.09
CA MET A 57 -2.12 14.21 18.10
C MET A 57 -0.76 14.67 18.61
N GLY A 58 -0.32 14.25 19.78
CA GLY A 58 0.96 14.62 20.36
C GLY A 58 1.78 13.46 20.91
N ASN A 59 1.21 12.30 20.99
CA ASN A 59 1.93 11.09 21.36
C ASN A 59 2.50 10.48 20.07
N GLN A 60 3.82 10.48 19.94
CA GLN A 60 4.45 9.32 19.29
C GLN A 60 3.83 8.11 19.98
N LYS A 61 3.07 7.29 19.23
CA LYS A 61 2.52 6.04 19.76
C LYS A 61 3.69 5.36 20.43
N GLU A 62 3.54 5.07 21.71
CA GLU A 62 4.53 4.25 22.41
C GLU A 62 4.64 2.98 21.57
N GLU A 63 5.85 2.64 21.14
CA GLU A 63 6.14 1.42 20.36
C GLU A 63 5.65 0.15 21.08
N ASN A 64 5.16 0.29 22.32
CA ASN A 64 4.71 -0.74 23.24
C ASN A 64 3.19 -0.78 23.45
N GLU A 65 2.36 -0.02 22.69
CA GLU A 65 0.90 -0.17 22.83
C GLU A 65 0.49 -1.59 22.48
N VAL A 66 -0.14 -2.27 23.44
CA VAL A 66 -0.54 -3.68 23.34
C VAL A 66 -2.02 -3.77 23.03
N PHE A 67 -2.36 -4.41 21.92
CA PHE A 67 -3.73 -4.64 21.48
C PHE A 67 -4.23 -6.00 21.97
N ASP A 68 -5.45 -6.05 22.48
CA ASP A 68 -6.13 -7.29 22.77
C ASP A 68 -6.69 -7.88 21.47
N VAL A 69 -6.21 -9.06 21.09
CA VAL A 69 -6.62 -9.78 19.90
C VAL A 69 -7.47 -11.02 20.22
N LYS A 70 -8.26 -10.95 21.28
CA LYS A 70 -9.15 -12.00 21.86
C LYS A 70 -8.40 -13.19 22.47
N GLN A 71 -7.50 -13.82 21.76
CA GLN A 71 -6.73 -15.00 22.21
C GLN A 71 -5.32 -14.64 22.66
N GLY A 72 -5.04 -13.37 22.86
CA GLY A 72 -3.73 -12.89 23.30
C GLY A 72 -3.59 -11.38 23.16
N LYS A 73 -2.38 -10.91 23.41
CA LYS A 73 -2.05 -9.48 23.34
C LYS A 73 -0.81 -9.30 22.50
N LEU A 74 -0.86 -8.40 21.54
CA LEU A 74 0.23 -8.14 20.61
C LEU A 74 0.47 -6.63 20.50
N THR A 75 1.73 -6.24 20.33
CA THR A 75 2.08 -4.89 19.89
C THR A 75 1.81 -4.75 18.38
N LEU A 76 1.70 -3.52 17.89
CA LEU A 76 1.57 -3.26 16.44
C LEU A 76 2.78 -3.81 15.67
N GLU A 77 3.98 -3.69 16.24
CA GLU A 77 5.19 -4.29 15.66
C GLU A 77 5.05 -5.81 15.51
N GLN A 78 4.61 -6.51 16.56
CA GLN A 78 4.40 -7.97 16.51
C GLN A 78 3.34 -8.35 15.47
N ILE A 79 2.25 -7.60 15.36
CA ILE A 79 1.22 -7.83 14.33
C ILE A 79 1.83 -7.69 12.93
N ASN A 80 2.60 -6.62 12.68
CA ASN A 80 3.26 -6.40 11.39
C ASN A 80 4.29 -7.49 11.09
N LEU A 81 5.10 -7.91 12.07
CA LEU A 81 6.06 -9.01 11.89
C LEU A 81 5.36 -10.33 11.57
N ILE A 82 4.24 -10.64 12.22
CA ILE A 82 3.45 -11.84 11.91
C ILE A 82 3.01 -11.80 10.44
N PHE A 83 2.42 -10.69 9.98
CA PHE A 83 1.97 -10.56 8.59
C PHE A 83 3.12 -10.66 7.59
N GLN A 84 4.29 -10.10 7.89
CA GLN A 84 5.47 -10.17 7.01
C GLN A 84 6.07 -11.58 6.89
N HIS A 85 5.86 -12.43 7.91
CA HIS A 85 6.44 -13.77 7.96
C HIS A 85 5.44 -14.90 7.68
N MET A 86 4.18 -14.56 7.39
CA MET A 86 3.19 -15.57 7.00
C MET A 86 3.57 -16.20 5.66
N PRO A 87 3.47 -17.53 5.52
CA PRO A 87 3.77 -18.23 4.27
C PRO A 87 2.62 -18.13 3.24
N VAL A 88 1.72 -17.16 3.43
CA VAL A 88 0.56 -16.89 2.57
C VAL A 88 0.43 -15.41 2.33
N ASP A 89 -0.03 -15.04 1.14
CA ASP A 89 -0.39 -13.68 0.82
C ASP A 89 -1.84 -13.42 1.22
N LEU A 90 -2.07 -12.34 1.94
CA LEU A 90 -3.41 -11.89 2.32
C LEU A 90 -3.75 -10.59 1.60
N SER A 91 -5.03 -10.42 1.29
CA SER A 91 -5.60 -9.15 0.89
C SER A 91 -6.99 -9.00 1.51
N PHE A 92 -7.34 -7.83 1.99
CA PHE A 92 -8.64 -7.55 2.57
C PHE A 92 -9.32 -6.40 1.83
N VAL A 93 -10.56 -6.67 1.41
CA VAL A 93 -11.47 -5.71 0.79
C VAL A 93 -12.65 -5.53 1.74
N ASP A 94 -13.00 -4.28 2.05
CA ASP A 94 -14.10 -4.00 2.99
C ASP A 94 -15.50 -4.20 2.35
N GLU A 95 -16.53 -3.97 3.14
CA GLU A 95 -17.93 -4.07 2.72
C GLU A 95 -18.33 -3.08 1.62
N ASN A 96 -17.53 -2.05 1.40
CA ASN A 96 -17.71 -1.04 0.34
C ASN A 96 -16.85 -1.34 -0.91
N GLU A 97 -16.29 -2.56 -1.02
CA GLU A 97 -15.46 -2.99 -2.14
C GLU A 97 -14.12 -2.25 -2.26
N ILE A 98 -13.66 -1.63 -1.15
CA ILE A 98 -12.41 -0.89 -1.11
C ILE A 98 -11.29 -1.76 -0.55
N VAL A 99 -10.15 -1.82 -1.25
CA VAL A 99 -8.95 -2.52 -0.76
C VAL A 99 -8.40 -1.78 0.45
N LYS A 100 -8.34 -2.46 1.59
CA LYS A 100 -7.88 -1.90 2.88
C LYS A 100 -6.52 -2.40 3.31
N PHE A 101 -6.16 -3.61 2.94
CA PHE A 101 -4.95 -4.24 3.43
C PHE A 101 -4.45 -5.31 2.45
N TYR A 102 -3.15 -5.47 2.40
CA TYR A 102 -2.49 -6.66 1.86
C TYR A 102 -1.18 -6.90 2.62
N THR A 103 -0.75 -8.16 2.70
CA THR A 103 0.57 -8.49 3.23
C THR A 103 1.64 -8.20 2.20
N ASP A 104 2.75 -7.59 2.63
CA ASP A 104 3.92 -7.34 1.78
C ASP A 104 5.02 -8.34 2.15
N THR A 105 4.85 -9.59 1.71
CA THR A 105 5.80 -10.67 1.96
C THR A 105 6.90 -10.69 0.90
N LYS A 106 8.10 -11.17 1.25
CA LYS A 106 9.24 -11.28 0.31
C LYS A 106 8.96 -12.19 -0.89
N HIS A 107 8.03 -13.12 -0.75
CA HIS A 107 7.73 -14.15 -1.73
C HIS A 107 6.30 -14.04 -2.28
N ARG A 108 5.77 -12.82 -2.27
CA ARG A 108 4.41 -12.57 -2.74
C ARG A 108 4.20 -13.10 -4.16
N VAL A 109 3.11 -13.85 -4.36
CA VAL A 109 2.77 -14.48 -5.65
C VAL A 109 2.51 -13.41 -6.71
N PHE A 110 1.67 -12.43 -6.38
CA PHE A 110 1.41 -11.27 -7.24
C PHE A 110 1.88 -10.00 -6.55
N PRO A 111 2.93 -9.36 -7.07
CA PRO A 111 3.39 -8.07 -6.55
C PRO A 111 2.25 -7.04 -6.54
N ARG A 112 2.20 -6.22 -5.51
CA ARG A 112 1.25 -5.11 -5.39
C ARG A 112 1.99 -3.82 -5.06
N SER A 113 1.53 -2.71 -5.60
CA SER A 113 2.02 -1.39 -5.21
C SER A 113 1.17 -0.81 -4.08
N ALA A 114 1.74 0.06 -3.26
CA ALA A 114 1.01 0.76 -2.21
C ALA A 114 -0.22 1.53 -2.74
N GLY A 115 -0.21 1.90 -4.02
CA GLY A 115 -1.31 2.59 -4.68
C GLY A 115 -2.60 1.78 -4.85
N VAL A 116 -2.65 0.49 -4.46
CA VAL A 116 -3.91 -0.27 -4.46
C VAL A 116 -4.75 0.00 -3.22
N ILE A 117 -4.15 0.46 -2.12
CA ILE A 117 -4.87 0.79 -0.89
C ILE A 117 -5.82 1.97 -1.14
N GLY A 118 -7.06 1.82 -0.70
CA GLY A 118 -8.14 2.80 -0.92
C GLY A 118 -8.76 2.74 -2.31
N ARG A 119 -8.33 1.83 -3.18
CA ARG A 119 -8.89 1.65 -4.51
C ARG A 119 -10.09 0.69 -4.48
N ASP A 120 -11.08 0.97 -5.31
CA ASP A 120 -12.17 0.04 -5.58
C ASP A 120 -11.61 -1.24 -6.22
N VAL A 121 -12.05 -2.40 -5.74
CA VAL A 121 -11.55 -3.72 -6.14
C VAL A 121 -11.71 -4.00 -7.63
N LYS A 122 -12.78 -3.49 -8.25
CA LYS A 122 -13.01 -3.64 -9.70
C LYS A 122 -11.93 -2.95 -10.55
N ASN A 123 -11.25 -1.95 -9.99
CA ASN A 123 -10.14 -1.25 -10.64
C ASN A 123 -8.78 -1.94 -10.39
N CYS A 124 -8.77 -3.03 -9.64
CA CYS A 124 -7.58 -3.83 -9.34
C CYS A 124 -7.50 -5.12 -10.17
N HIS A 125 -8.54 -5.41 -10.97
CA HIS A 125 -8.66 -6.64 -11.75
C HIS A 125 -8.80 -6.35 -13.25
N PRO A 126 -8.31 -7.24 -14.12
CA PRO A 126 -8.63 -7.19 -15.55
C PRO A 126 -10.14 -7.25 -15.78
N ARG A 127 -10.62 -6.59 -16.83
CA ARG A 127 -12.08 -6.50 -17.12
C ARG A 127 -12.78 -7.84 -17.13
N GLU A 128 -12.12 -8.87 -17.62
CA GLU A 128 -12.67 -10.23 -17.73
C GLU A 128 -12.96 -10.87 -16.38
N SER A 129 -12.16 -10.58 -15.37
CA SER A 129 -12.32 -11.14 -14.02
C SER A 129 -13.18 -10.26 -13.10
N VAL A 130 -13.48 -9.02 -13.47
CA VAL A 130 -14.28 -8.10 -12.64
C VAL A 130 -15.66 -8.66 -12.34
N SER A 131 -16.34 -9.24 -13.33
CA SER A 131 -17.68 -9.82 -13.14
C SER A 131 -17.65 -10.96 -12.11
N SER A 132 -16.65 -11.83 -12.19
CA SER A 132 -16.50 -12.94 -11.24
C SER A 132 -16.16 -12.46 -9.84
N VAL A 133 -15.31 -11.43 -9.72
CA VAL A 133 -14.97 -10.82 -8.42
C VAL A 133 -16.22 -10.20 -7.78
N LEU A 134 -17.00 -9.44 -8.52
CA LEU A 134 -18.25 -8.83 -8.01
C LEU A 134 -19.29 -9.90 -7.65
N GLU A 135 -19.41 -10.97 -8.44
CA GLU A 135 -20.31 -12.09 -8.15
C GLU A 135 -19.93 -12.78 -6.83
N ILE A 136 -18.63 -12.98 -6.57
CA ILE A 136 -18.15 -13.54 -5.29
C ILE A 136 -18.57 -12.61 -4.13
N ILE A 137 -18.31 -11.32 -4.26
CA ILE A 137 -18.63 -10.33 -3.21
C ILE A 137 -20.16 -10.31 -2.95
N ASP A 138 -20.98 -10.34 -3.99
CA ASP A 138 -22.44 -10.32 -3.86
C ASP A 138 -23.00 -11.61 -3.23
N ASN A 139 -22.45 -12.78 -3.58
CA ASN A 139 -22.80 -14.05 -2.94
C ASN A 139 -22.41 -14.05 -1.46
N PHE A 140 -21.27 -13.50 -1.10
CA PHE A 140 -20.83 -13.39 0.28
C PHE A 140 -21.64 -12.34 1.05
N ARG A 141 -21.92 -11.19 0.46
CA ARG A 141 -22.75 -10.13 1.06
C ARG A 141 -24.17 -10.60 1.35
N SER A 142 -24.74 -11.37 0.43
CA SER A 142 -26.10 -11.92 0.59
C SER A 142 -26.18 -13.13 1.52
N GLY A 143 -25.06 -13.71 1.94
CA GLY A 143 -25.01 -14.92 2.75
C GLY A 143 -25.35 -16.20 2.00
N LYS A 144 -25.33 -16.15 0.67
CA LYS A 144 -25.54 -17.32 -0.18
C LYS A 144 -24.35 -18.28 -0.12
N GLN A 145 -23.15 -17.74 0.01
CA GLN A 145 -21.90 -18.47 0.22
C GLN A 145 -21.02 -17.69 1.18
N ASP A 146 -20.11 -18.37 1.88
CA ASP A 146 -19.14 -17.75 2.78
C ASP A 146 -17.70 -18.01 2.37
N GLU A 147 -17.48 -18.93 1.43
CA GLU A 147 -16.13 -19.27 0.95
C GLU A 147 -16.19 -19.76 -0.50
N ILE A 148 -15.08 -19.59 -1.21
CA ILE A 148 -14.83 -20.16 -2.52
C ILE A 148 -13.33 -20.26 -2.74
N ASP A 149 -12.89 -21.31 -3.41
CA ASP A 149 -11.50 -21.47 -3.82
C ASP A 149 -11.37 -21.74 -5.31
N PHE A 150 -10.19 -21.45 -5.82
CA PHE A 150 -9.75 -21.87 -7.14
C PHE A 150 -8.22 -21.91 -7.19
N TRP A 151 -7.72 -22.49 -8.25
CA TRP A 151 -6.28 -22.66 -8.43
C TRP A 151 -5.91 -22.49 -9.89
N LEU A 152 -4.65 -22.11 -10.11
CA LEU A 152 -4.11 -21.95 -11.45
C LEU A 152 -2.64 -22.39 -11.49
N GLU A 153 -2.19 -22.77 -12.66
CA GLU A 153 -0.78 -22.99 -12.93
C GLU A 153 -0.21 -21.78 -13.63
N MET A 154 0.83 -21.18 -13.03
CA MET A 154 1.48 -20.01 -13.58
C MET A 154 2.99 -20.09 -13.35
N ARG A 155 3.78 -19.98 -14.41
CA ARG A 155 5.25 -19.98 -14.36
C ARG A 155 5.84 -21.21 -13.64
N GLY A 156 5.23 -22.38 -13.84
CA GLY A 156 5.66 -23.61 -13.17
C GLY A 156 5.30 -23.70 -11.69
N LYS A 157 4.53 -22.74 -11.19
CA LYS A 157 3.99 -22.71 -9.83
C LYS A 157 2.51 -23.08 -9.85
N PHE A 158 2.09 -23.83 -8.85
CA PHE A 158 0.70 -24.13 -8.60
C PHE A 158 0.18 -23.19 -7.51
N ILE A 159 -0.65 -22.23 -7.92
CA ILE A 159 -1.15 -21.18 -7.03
C ILE A 159 -2.55 -21.57 -6.58
N TYR A 160 -2.74 -21.62 -5.27
CA TYR A 160 -4.04 -21.81 -4.63
C TYR A 160 -4.55 -20.49 -4.11
N ILE A 161 -5.79 -20.17 -4.40
CA ILE A 161 -6.46 -18.92 -4.03
C ILE A 161 -7.75 -19.27 -3.30
N TYR A 162 -7.96 -18.65 -2.16
CA TYR A 162 -9.12 -18.89 -1.30
C TYR A 162 -9.71 -17.55 -0.87
N TYR A 163 -10.98 -17.39 -1.09
CA TYR A 163 -11.76 -16.25 -0.63
C TYR A 163 -12.70 -16.66 0.49
N VAL A 164 -12.83 -15.81 1.51
CA VAL A 164 -13.75 -16.00 2.62
C VAL A 164 -14.47 -14.71 2.99
N ALA A 165 -15.75 -14.79 3.28
CA ALA A 165 -16.54 -13.70 3.79
C ALA A 165 -16.10 -13.38 5.23
N VAL A 166 -15.73 -12.15 5.49
CA VAL A 166 -15.46 -11.65 6.85
C VAL A 166 -16.77 -11.11 7.42
N ARG A 167 -17.17 -11.66 8.59
CA ARG A 167 -18.37 -11.23 9.30
C ARG A 167 -18.03 -10.84 10.73
N ASP A 168 -18.78 -9.89 11.29
CA ASP A 168 -18.69 -9.56 12.69
C ASP A 168 -19.42 -10.59 13.58
N GLU A 169 -19.41 -10.37 14.89
CA GLU A 169 -20.04 -11.26 15.87
C GLU A 169 -21.56 -11.40 15.70
N ASN A 170 -22.20 -10.47 15.00
CA ASN A 170 -23.62 -10.49 14.68
C ASN A 170 -23.91 -11.11 13.31
N GLY A 171 -22.89 -11.64 12.62
CA GLY A 171 -22.99 -12.21 11.27
C GLY A 171 -23.07 -11.16 10.16
N VAL A 172 -22.87 -9.88 10.47
CA VAL A 172 -22.93 -8.80 9.47
C VAL A 172 -21.67 -8.85 8.60
N PHE A 173 -21.85 -8.85 7.28
CA PHE A 173 -20.76 -8.82 6.31
C PHE A 173 -19.90 -7.57 6.45
N LYS A 174 -18.59 -7.76 6.57
CA LYS A 174 -17.57 -6.71 6.75
C LYS A 174 -16.56 -6.66 5.63
N GLY A 175 -16.64 -7.60 4.69
CA GLY A 175 -15.73 -7.63 3.56
C GLY A 175 -15.31 -9.03 3.18
N VAL A 176 -14.29 -9.11 2.34
CA VAL A 176 -13.71 -10.34 1.82
C VAL A 176 -12.23 -10.40 2.17
N LEU A 177 -11.80 -11.52 2.71
CA LEU A 177 -10.40 -11.87 2.87
C LEU A 177 -10.00 -12.83 1.73
N GLU A 178 -9.00 -12.42 0.96
CA GLU A 178 -8.30 -13.26 -0.01
C GLU A 178 -7.06 -13.86 0.64
N MET A 179 -6.87 -15.15 0.51
CA MET A 179 -5.63 -15.85 0.83
C MET A 179 -5.07 -16.50 -0.42
N MET A 180 -3.78 -16.35 -0.65
CA MET A 180 -3.11 -16.88 -1.81
C MET A 180 -1.79 -17.54 -1.42
N GLN A 181 -1.48 -18.69 -2.01
CA GLN A 181 -0.27 -19.43 -1.70
C GLN A 181 0.27 -20.18 -2.92
N ASP A 182 1.60 -20.17 -3.08
CA ASP A 182 2.29 -21.13 -3.94
C ASP A 182 2.36 -22.48 -3.22
N VAL A 183 1.55 -23.42 -3.66
CA VAL A 183 1.48 -24.77 -3.09
C VAL A 183 2.24 -25.82 -3.89
N THR A 184 3.07 -25.42 -4.84
CA THR A 184 3.86 -26.30 -5.71
C THR A 184 4.64 -27.33 -4.88
N ARG A 185 5.38 -26.86 -3.87
CA ARG A 185 6.12 -27.74 -2.95
C ARG A 185 5.20 -28.65 -2.15
N ILE A 186 4.10 -28.10 -1.62
CA ILE A 186 3.14 -28.87 -0.81
C ILE A 186 2.56 -30.02 -1.63
N ARG A 187 2.20 -29.79 -2.89
CA ARG A 187 1.68 -30.84 -3.80
C ARG A 187 2.69 -31.94 -4.10
N SER A 188 3.97 -31.67 -4.02
CA SER A 188 5.03 -32.66 -4.27
C SER A 188 5.40 -33.50 -3.04
N LEU A 189 4.91 -33.15 -1.85
CA LEU A 189 5.19 -33.90 -0.63
C LEU A 189 4.45 -35.24 -0.63
N THR A 190 5.15 -36.30 -0.19
CA THR A 190 4.61 -37.64 -0.04
C THR A 190 5.00 -38.22 1.32
N GLY A 191 4.19 -39.14 1.84
CA GLY A 191 4.46 -39.78 3.14
C GLY A 191 4.29 -38.80 4.32
N GLU A 192 5.03 -39.04 5.37
CA GLU A 192 4.98 -38.29 6.62
C GLU A 192 6.37 -37.81 7.04
N ARG A 193 6.47 -36.57 7.52
CA ARG A 193 7.67 -36.03 8.18
C ARG A 193 7.32 -35.65 9.63
N LYS A 194 7.45 -36.61 10.52
CA LYS A 194 7.10 -36.45 11.95
C LYS A 194 8.23 -35.84 12.80
N LEU A 195 9.48 -35.97 12.37
CA LEU A 195 10.63 -35.48 13.11
C LEU A 195 11.29 -34.32 12.37
N VAL A 196 11.65 -33.29 13.13
CA VAL A 196 12.46 -32.19 12.61
C VAL A 196 13.91 -32.70 12.50
N THR A 197 14.36 -32.89 11.28
CA THR A 197 15.78 -33.10 10.98
C THR A 197 16.33 -31.76 10.48
N TRP A 198 17.20 -31.14 11.29
CA TRP A 198 17.99 -30.02 10.82
C TRP A 198 19.00 -30.58 9.85
N GLU A 199 19.00 -30.16 8.62
CA GLU A 199 20.05 -30.51 7.68
C GLU A 199 21.36 -29.94 8.22
N SER A 200 22.31 -30.85 8.60
CA SER A 200 23.65 -30.43 8.97
C SER A 200 24.23 -29.63 7.79
N GLU A 201 24.87 -28.50 8.09
CA GLU A 201 25.59 -27.63 7.16
C GLU A 201 26.43 -28.47 6.18
N GLY A 202 25.97 -28.72 4.98
CA GLY A 202 26.70 -29.52 4.00
C GLY A 202 25.87 -30.03 2.82
N LYS A 203 24.57 -30.10 2.96
CA LYS A 203 23.64 -30.19 1.82
C LYS A 203 22.69 -29.01 1.90
N GLN A 204 23.15 -27.85 1.48
CA GLN A 204 22.29 -27.05 0.64
C GLN A 204 21.91 -28.01 -0.51
N GLU A 205 20.80 -28.75 -0.36
CA GLU A 205 19.99 -28.92 -1.51
C GLU A 205 19.81 -27.47 -1.94
N ASN A 206 20.51 -27.14 -3.01
CA ASN A 206 20.22 -25.97 -3.77
C ASN A 206 18.70 -26.05 -4.00
N TYR A 207 17.91 -25.40 -3.12
CA TYR A 207 16.85 -24.63 -3.65
C TYR A 207 17.62 -23.61 -4.51
N GLU A 208 18.13 -24.06 -5.65
CA GLU A 208 18.09 -23.23 -6.79
C GLU A 208 16.67 -22.68 -6.69
N GLU A 209 16.54 -21.45 -6.19
CA GLU A 209 15.54 -20.62 -6.80
C GLU A 209 15.62 -21.05 -8.24
N ASN A 210 14.68 -21.91 -8.65
CA ASN A 210 14.37 -22.00 -10.02
C ASN A 210 13.98 -20.57 -10.30
N LYS A 211 15.00 -19.76 -10.58
CA LYS A 211 14.93 -18.68 -11.52
C LYS A 211 14.55 -19.39 -12.80
N ASN A 212 13.30 -19.89 -12.85
CA ASN A 212 12.61 -19.94 -14.09
C ASN A 212 12.67 -18.48 -14.52
N GLU A 213 13.81 -18.18 -15.21
CA GLU A 213 14.00 -16.89 -15.84
C GLU A 213 12.70 -16.62 -16.52
N PHE A 214 12.04 -15.56 -16.06
CA PHE A 214 10.80 -15.13 -16.70
C PHE A 214 11.10 -15.04 -18.19
N LYS A 215 10.57 -15.97 -18.96
CA LYS A 215 10.65 -15.94 -20.41
C LYS A 215 9.42 -15.23 -20.92
N SER A 216 9.60 -13.99 -21.27
CA SER A 216 8.60 -13.22 -21.97
C SER A 216 8.18 -13.94 -23.25
N LYS A 217 6.87 -14.14 -23.42
CA LYS A 217 6.26 -14.73 -24.63
C LYS A 217 6.57 -13.89 -25.88
N TYR A 218 6.64 -12.59 -25.72
CA TYR A 218 6.91 -11.62 -26.78
C TYR A 218 8.38 -11.17 -26.83
N ASN A 219 9.27 -11.86 -26.08
CA ASN A 219 10.69 -11.53 -25.94
C ASN A 219 10.95 -10.13 -25.37
N PHE A 220 10.06 -9.62 -24.55
CA PHE A 220 10.27 -8.37 -23.83
C PHE A 220 11.32 -8.57 -22.72
N THR A 221 12.15 -7.57 -22.54
CA THR A 221 13.21 -7.55 -21.52
C THR A 221 13.22 -6.19 -20.83
N GLY A 222 13.98 -6.06 -19.76
CA GLY A 222 14.19 -4.77 -19.10
C GLY A 222 14.74 -3.69 -20.03
N LYS A 223 15.39 -4.06 -21.14
CA LYS A 223 15.93 -3.14 -22.16
C LYS A 223 14.91 -2.78 -23.25
N THR A 224 13.78 -3.46 -23.32
CA THR A 224 12.74 -3.18 -24.31
C THR A 224 12.18 -1.77 -24.09
N VAL A 225 12.12 -0.98 -25.14
CA VAL A 225 11.65 0.41 -25.08
C VAL A 225 10.13 0.45 -25.25
N ILE A 226 9.44 1.20 -24.40
CA ILE A 226 7.96 1.27 -24.38
C ILE A 226 7.40 1.77 -25.73
N GLY A 227 8.10 2.66 -26.40
CA GLY A 227 7.68 3.17 -27.71
C GLY A 227 7.62 2.11 -28.79
N ASP A 228 8.48 1.09 -28.74
CA ASP A 228 8.45 -0.02 -29.70
C ASP A 228 7.24 -0.91 -29.45
N ILE A 229 6.89 -1.13 -28.16
CA ILE A 229 5.69 -1.87 -27.78
C ILE A 229 4.43 -1.12 -28.23
N VAL A 230 4.32 0.16 -27.91
CA VAL A 230 3.15 0.98 -28.25
C VAL A 230 3.01 1.16 -29.75
N LYS A 231 4.12 1.21 -30.51
CA LYS A 231 4.08 1.27 -31.97
C LYS A 231 3.45 0.01 -32.57
N LYS A 232 3.71 -1.15 -31.96
CA LYS A 232 3.17 -2.44 -32.41
C LYS A 232 1.77 -2.71 -31.84
N TYR A 233 1.54 -2.28 -30.61
CA TYR A 233 0.34 -2.50 -29.83
C TYR A 233 -0.18 -1.16 -29.25
N PRO A 234 -0.86 -0.31 -30.04
CA PRO A 234 -1.20 1.07 -29.65
C PRO A 234 -2.05 1.16 -28.38
N TYR A 235 -2.91 0.19 -28.11
CA TYR A 235 -3.78 0.12 -26.95
C TYR A 235 -3.02 -0.03 -25.62
N ILE A 236 -1.77 -0.47 -25.65
CA ILE A 236 -0.92 -0.55 -24.45
C ILE A 236 -0.70 0.82 -23.83
N LYS A 237 -0.62 1.88 -24.64
CA LYS A 237 -0.46 3.25 -24.14
C LYS A 237 -1.58 3.65 -23.18
N GLU A 238 -2.82 3.30 -23.50
CA GLU A 238 -4.01 3.60 -22.70
C GLU A 238 -4.16 2.63 -21.53
N TYR A 239 -3.60 1.44 -21.67
CA TYR A 239 -3.63 0.42 -20.61
C TYR A 239 -2.62 0.70 -19.48
N MET A 240 -1.47 1.28 -19.79
CA MET A 240 -0.41 1.52 -18.79
C MET A 240 -0.90 2.24 -17.51
N PRO A 241 -1.71 3.31 -17.56
CA PRO A 241 -2.23 3.96 -16.36
C PRO A 241 -3.13 3.08 -15.48
N LEU A 242 -3.66 1.99 -16.01
CA LEU A 242 -4.42 1.01 -15.22
C LEU A 242 -3.50 0.10 -14.41
N ILE A 243 -2.26 -0.12 -14.88
CA ILE A 243 -1.24 -0.86 -14.12
C ILE A 243 -0.72 -0.01 -12.96
N SER A 244 -0.35 1.24 -13.22
CA SER A 244 0.09 2.19 -12.19
C SER A 244 -0.31 3.62 -12.53
N PRO A 245 -0.84 4.41 -11.56
CA PRO A 245 -1.18 5.82 -11.77
C PRO A 245 -0.01 6.69 -12.25
N GLU A 246 1.24 6.30 -11.91
CA GLU A 246 2.47 6.98 -12.32
C GLU A 246 2.62 7.01 -13.85
N TYR A 247 1.98 6.07 -14.54
CA TYR A 247 2.06 5.95 -16.00
C TYR A 247 1.09 6.87 -16.75
N LYS A 248 0.26 7.67 -16.07
CA LYS A 248 -0.60 8.69 -16.69
C LYS A 248 0.17 9.66 -17.58
N ARG A 249 1.44 9.88 -17.27
CA ARG A 249 2.33 10.73 -18.06
C ARG A 249 2.56 10.21 -19.50
N LEU A 250 2.39 8.92 -19.72
CA LEU A 250 2.46 8.33 -21.06
C LEU A 250 1.30 8.77 -21.96
N LEU A 251 0.17 9.25 -21.38
CA LEU A 251 -0.96 9.76 -22.13
C LEU A 251 -0.72 11.18 -22.65
N ASP A 252 0.14 11.96 -22.01
CA ASP A 252 0.51 13.29 -22.45
C ASP A 252 1.34 13.21 -23.76
N PRO A 253 0.92 13.84 -24.86
CA PRO A 253 1.58 13.71 -26.16
C PRO A 253 3.04 14.19 -26.16
N VAL A 254 3.34 15.27 -25.41
CA VAL A 254 4.69 15.85 -25.36
C VAL A 254 5.62 14.94 -24.55
N GLN A 255 5.17 14.52 -23.36
CA GLN A 255 5.95 13.62 -22.52
C GLN A 255 6.15 12.26 -23.20
N TYR A 256 5.10 11.72 -23.82
CA TYR A 256 5.22 10.48 -24.58
C TYR A 256 6.25 10.59 -25.72
N MET A 257 6.21 11.67 -26.50
CA MET A 257 7.17 11.87 -27.59
C MET A 257 8.61 11.89 -27.10
N MET A 258 8.86 12.48 -25.92
CA MET A 258 10.20 12.53 -25.31
C MET A 258 10.61 11.18 -24.74
N MET A 259 9.69 10.49 -24.07
CA MET A 259 9.97 9.27 -23.31
C MET A 259 9.95 8.00 -24.17
N SER A 260 9.11 7.95 -25.20
CA SER A 260 8.87 6.74 -25.99
C SER A 260 10.12 6.14 -26.65
N LYS A 261 11.14 6.95 -26.90
CA LYS A 261 12.38 6.51 -27.54
C LYS A 261 13.46 6.02 -26.56
N ILE A 262 13.32 6.35 -25.29
CA ILE A 262 14.37 6.12 -24.28
C ILE A 262 13.89 5.35 -23.06
N ALA A 263 12.60 5.41 -22.71
CA ALA A 263 12.08 4.74 -21.54
C ALA A 263 12.01 3.23 -21.77
N THR A 264 12.86 2.51 -21.09
CA THR A 264 12.88 1.05 -21.09
C THR A 264 11.86 0.49 -20.08
N LEU A 265 11.46 -0.77 -20.24
CA LEU A 265 10.55 -1.42 -19.30
C LEU A 265 11.13 -1.46 -17.90
N GLN A 266 12.44 -1.61 -17.74
CA GLN A 266 13.10 -1.52 -16.44
C GLN A 266 12.90 -0.16 -15.79
N MET A 267 13.08 0.93 -16.52
CA MET A 267 12.89 2.29 -16.01
C MET A 267 11.43 2.55 -15.65
N ILE A 268 10.51 2.01 -16.44
CA ILE A 268 9.06 2.14 -16.21
C ILE A 268 8.66 1.35 -14.96
N ALA A 269 9.14 0.10 -14.83
CA ALA A 269 8.88 -0.74 -13.65
C ALA A 269 9.36 -0.05 -12.37
N MET A 270 10.61 0.45 -12.36
CA MET A 270 11.15 1.20 -11.21
C MET A 270 10.30 2.43 -10.87
N ARG A 271 9.82 3.18 -11.88
CA ARG A 271 9.00 4.36 -11.65
C ARG A 271 7.61 4.03 -11.10
N GLY A 272 7.05 2.91 -11.51
CA GLY A 272 5.75 2.43 -11.04
C GLY A 272 5.84 1.63 -9.74
N GLU A 273 7.05 1.52 -9.15
CA GLU A 273 7.34 0.71 -7.98
C GLU A 273 6.90 -0.75 -8.16
N LEU A 274 7.15 -1.30 -9.35
CA LEU A 274 6.77 -2.66 -9.75
C LEU A 274 8.00 -3.49 -10.09
N GLU A 275 7.90 -4.79 -9.86
CA GLU A 275 8.87 -5.74 -10.41
C GLU A 275 8.76 -5.78 -11.94
N LEU A 276 9.92 -5.85 -12.61
CA LEU A 276 10.00 -5.86 -14.07
C LEU A 276 9.17 -6.98 -14.70
N ASP A 277 9.27 -8.18 -14.15
CA ASP A 277 8.58 -9.36 -14.66
C ASP A 277 7.07 -9.22 -14.55
N TYR A 278 6.60 -8.58 -13.46
CA TYR A 278 5.19 -8.27 -13.29
C TYR A 278 4.68 -7.26 -14.33
N LEU A 279 5.44 -6.20 -14.57
CA LEU A 279 5.09 -5.23 -15.62
C LEU A 279 5.00 -5.88 -16.98
N ILE A 280 6.00 -6.71 -17.35
CA ILE A 280 6.02 -7.43 -18.62
C ILE A 280 4.80 -8.36 -18.72
N MET A 281 4.51 -9.10 -17.67
CA MET A 281 3.35 -10.01 -17.63
C MET A 281 2.03 -9.26 -17.87
N MET A 282 1.84 -8.12 -17.24
CA MET A 282 0.62 -7.32 -17.41
C MET A 282 0.46 -6.81 -18.85
N ILE A 283 1.58 -6.39 -19.45
CA ILE A 283 1.59 -5.96 -20.86
C ILE A 283 1.27 -7.15 -21.79
N GLU A 284 1.88 -8.30 -21.56
CA GLU A 284 1.66 -9.51 -22.36
C GLU A 284 0.24 -10.03 -22.25
N ALA A 285 -0.31 -10.05 -21.03
CA ALA A 285 -1.70 -10.45 -20.80
C ALA A 285 -2.67 -9.54 -21.58
N LYS A 286 -2.40 -8.23 -21.61
CA LYS A 286 -3.22 -7.30 -22.40
C LYS A 286 -3.07 -7.50 -23.89
N ILE A 287 -1.88 -7.85 -24.38
CA ILE A 287 -1.67 -8.18 -25.79
C ILE A 287 -2.45 -9.44 -26.15
N ASP A 288 -2.35 -10.48 -25.33
CA ASP A 288 -3.09 -11.74 -25.56
C ASP A 288 -4.61 -11.51 -25.57
N GLU A 289 -5.12 -10.67 -24.67
CA GLU A 289 -6.54 -10.28 -24.62
C GLU A 289 -7.00 -9.64 -25.95
N GLU A 290 -6.22 -8.72 -26.49
CA GLU A 290 -6.61 -8.00 -27.71
C GLU A 290 -6.38 -8.81 -29.00
N GLU A 291 -5.38 -9.70 -29.02
CA GLU A 291 -5.10 -10.55 -30.20
C GLU A 291 -6.05 -11.76 -30.30
N ASN A 292 -6.74 -12.14 -29.21
CA ASN A 292 -7.71 -13.22 -29.19
C ASN A 292 -9.18 -12.76 -29.36
N LYS A 293 -9.40 -11.46 -29.62
CA LYS A 293 -10.72 -10.90 -30.00
C LYS A 293 -10.94 -11.01 -31.49
#